data_0fb3f1cb0ccfb885a4e12e10de02f1a4
#
_entry.id   0fb3f1cb0ccfb885a4e12e10de02f1a4
#
_cell.length_a   1.000
_cell.length_b   1.000
_cell.length_c   1.000
_cell.angle_alpha   90.00
_cell.angle_beta   90.00
_cell.angle_gamma   90.00
#
_symmetry.space_group_name_H-M   'P 1'
#
loop_
_entity.id
_entity.type
_entity.pdbx_description
1 polymer ?
#
loop_
_entity_poly.entity_id
_entity_poly.type
_entity_poly.pdbx_seq_one_letter_code
_entity_poly.pdbx_strand_id
1 'polypeptide(L)'
;MTGSGRWHPDEQAFLAKLEHQCNEYYEHHNKDFIYYTKLASKFNIPILVVSAANALTAVGLNSFIRQEYVSVINAILSAGTGVLGSIQLYMKISEKTTNALRASILMKRLALKVSKELSIDPENRVTDGQAFLSDCFSEFNTAIEQGNPIEKRIANHMAVSYTHLTLPTILLV
;
A
#
# COMPACT_ATOMS: atom_id res chain seq x y z
N MET A 1 20.67 32.34 -18.19
CA MET A 1 19.85 31.93 -19.35
C MET A 1 19.42 30.50 -19.11
N THR A 2 18.30 30.34 -18.43
CA THR A 2 17.71 29.02 -18.13
C THR A 2 16.94 28.58 -19.36
N GLY A 3 17.49 27.57 -20.07
CA GLY A 3 16.78 26.96 -21.17
C GLY A 3 15.44 26.39 -20.68
N SER A 4 14.36 26.95 -21.13
CA SER A 4 13.04 26.34 -20.99
C SER A 4 13.12 24.98 -21.67
N GLY A 5 13.23 23.91 -20.89
CA GLY A 5 13.33 22.55 -21.38
C GLY A 5 12.06 22.25 -22.19
N ARG A 6 12.20 22.23 -23.52
CA ARG A 6 11.12 21.91 -24.42
C ARG A 6 10.81 20.42 -24.22
N TRP A 7 9.68 20.12 -23.60
CA TRP A 7 9.22 18.75 -23.41
C TRP A 7 9.00 18.07 -24.75
N HIS A 8 9.65 16.93 -24.94
CA HIS A 8 9.46 16.14 -26.15
C HIS A 8 8.07 15.47 -26.12
N PRO A 9 7.38 15.33 -27.28
CA PRO A 9 6.09 14.64 -27.33
C PRO A 9 6.10 13.23 -26.75
N ASP A 10 7.21 12.52 -26.91
CA ASP A 10 7.38 11.15 -26.36
C ASP A 10 7.43 11.15 -24.85
N GLU A 11 8.03 12.16 -24.22
CA GLU A 11 8.06 12.31 -22.75
C GLU A 11 6.67 12.55 -22.19
N GLN A 12 5.87 13.40 -22.87
CA GLN A 12 4.49 13.65 -22.49
C GLN A 12 3.62 12.40 -22.63
N ALA A 13 3.79 11.66 -23.73
CA ALA A 13 3.07 10.41 -23.96
C ALA A 13 3.44 9.34 -22.92
N PHE A 14 4.72 9.26 -22.52
CA PHE A 14 5.17 8.36 -21.47
C PHE A 14 4.59 8.76 -20.11
N LEU A 15 4.61 10.03 -19.74
CA LEU A 15 4.06 10.53 -18.49
C LEU A 15 2.54 10.31 -18.40
N ALA A 16 1.81 10.46 -19.50
CA ALA A 16 0.38 10.14 -19.53
C ALA A 16 0.12 8.65 -19.29
N LYS A 17 0.95 7.77 -19.85
CA LYS A 17 0.90 6.32 -19.53
C LYS A 17 1.25 6.03 -18.08
N LEU A 18 2.27 6.72 -17.53
CA LEU A 18 2.66 6.59 -16.13
C LEU A 18 1.54 7.03 -15.20
N GLU A 19 0.86 8.14 -15.48
CA GLU A 19 -0.31 8.60 -14.74
C GLU A 19 -1.41 7.54 -14.70
N HIS A 20 -1.74 6.98 -15.87
CA HIS A 20 -2.73 5.91 -15.96
C HIS A 20 -2.34 4.69 -15.14
N GLN A 21 -1.09 4.24 -15.27
CA GLN A 21 -0.54 3.13 -14.50
C GLN A 21 -0.60 3.40 -12.99
N CYS A 22 -0.24 4.60 -12.55
CA CYS A 22 -0.33 4.99 -11.14
C CYS A 22 -1.76 4.93 -10.61
N ASN A 23 -2.76 5.33 -11.41
CA ASN A 23 -4.16 5.24 -11.01
C ASN A 23 -4.63 3.79 -10.91
N GLU A 24 -4.20 2.87 -11.79
CA GLU A 24 -4.51 1.44 -11.68
C GLU A 24 -3.90 0.82 -10.42
N TYR A 25 -2.63 1.12 -10.11
CA TYR A 25 -1.97 0.66 -8.89
C TYR A 25 -2.63 1.24 -7.63
N TYR A 26 -3.00 2.52 -7.66
CA TYR A 26 -3.76 3.14 -6.59
C TYR A 26 -5.06 2.39 -6.30
N GLU A 27 -5.86 2.10 -7.33
CA GLU A 27 -7.12 1.37 -7.19
C GLU A 27 -6.91 -0.03 -6.60
N HIS A 28 -5.86 -0.72 -7.04
CA HIS A 28 -5.51 -2.04 -6.53
C HIS A 28 -5.14 -1.98 -5.03
N HIS A 29 -4.17 -1.15 -4.67
CA HIS A 29 -3.73 -1.03 -3.29
C HIS A 29 -4.81 -0.47 -2.36
N ASN A 30 -5.68 0.39 -2.85
CA ASN A 30 -6.82 0.89 -2.07
C ASN A 30 -7.84 -0.22 -1.78
N LYS A 31 -8.11 -1.11 -2.74
CA LYS A 31 -8.95 -2.31 -2.53
C LYS A 31 -8.32 -3.25 -1.51
N ASP A 32 -7.02 -3.48 -1.60
CA ASP A 32 -6.26 -4.28 -0.64
C ASP A 32 -6.31 -3.68 0.76
N PHE A 33 -6.13 -2.37 0.88
CA PHE A 33 -6.25 -1.66 2.15
C PHE A 33 -7.62 -1.87 2.80
N ILE A 34 -8.70 -1.70 2.03
CA ILE A 34 -10.06 -1.92 2.52
C ILE A 34 -10.27 -3.37 2.94
N TYR A 35 -9.77 -4.33 2.17
CA TYR A 35 -9.86 -5.75 2.47
C TYR A 35 -9.14 -6.10 3.77
N TYR A 36 -7.87 -5.73 3.92
CA TYR A 36 -7.08 -6.03 5.11
C TYR A 36 -7.59 -5.30 6.35
N THR A 37 -8.10 -4.07 6.21
CA THR A 37 -8.75 -3.34 7.31
C THR A 37 -10.00 -4.08 7.82
N LYS A 38 -10.86 -4.56 6.91
CA LYS A 38 -12.03 -5.37 7.28
C LYS A 38 -11.61 -6.71 7.90
N LEU A 39 -10.54 -7.32 7.39
CA LEU A 39 -10.02 -8.56 7.95
C LEU A 39 -9.46 -8.34 9.36
N ALA A 40 -8.70 -7.28 9.59
CA ALA A 40 -8.20 -6.90 10.91
C ALA A 40 -9.35 -6.71 11.91
N SER A 41 -10.42 -6.04 11.50
CA SER A 41 -11.60 -5.83 12.36
C SER A 41 -12.26 -7.14 12.77
N LYS A 42 -12.30 -8.16 11.89
CA LYS A 42 -12.86 -9.48 12.20
C LYS A 42 -12.08 -10.22 13.30
N PHE A 43 -10.79 -9.94 13.45
CA PHE A 43 -9.99 -10.48 14.55
C PHE A 43 -10.02 -9.58 15.79
N ASN A 44 -9.86 -8.28 15.62
CA ASN A 44 -9.77 -7.33 16.72
C ASN A 44 -11.06 -7.25 17.53
N ILE A 45 -12.23 -7.23 16.88
CA ILE A 45 -13.50 -7.10 17.59
C ILE A 45 -13.75 -8.30 18.54
N PRO A 46 -13.65 -9.58 18.10
CA PRO A 46 -13.78 -10.70 19.00
C PRO A 46 -12.75 -10.70 20.13
N ILE A 47 -11.49 -10.37 19.84
CA ILE A 47 -10.44 -10.28 20.86
C ILE A 47 -10.81 -9.26 21.93
N LEU A 48 -11.26 -8.06 21.54
CA LEU A 48 -11.68 -7.02 22.48
C LEU A 48 -12.87 -7.42 23.31
N VAL A 49 -13.89 -8.04 22.70
CA VAL A 49 -15.10 -8.50 23.40
C VAL A 49 -14.76 -9.59 24.41
N VAL A 50 -13.98 -10.60 24.01
CA VAL A 50 -13.59 -11.70 24.89
C VAL A 50 -12.66 -11.19 26.02
N SER A 51 -11.75 -10.28 25.72
CA SER A 51 -10.87 -9.68 26.73
C SER A 51 -11.66 -8.87 27.76
N ALA A 52 -12.66 -8.10 27.32
CA ALA A 52 -13.54 -7.37 28.23
C ALA A 52 -14.39 -8.34 29.11
N ALA A 53 -14.95 -9.38 28.51
CA ALA A 53 -15.67 -10.42 29.24
C ALA A 53 -14.77 -11.10 30.26
N ASN A 54 -13.52 -11.44 29.90
CA ASN A 54 -12.54 -12.05 30.79
C ASN A 54 -12.24 -11.14 31.98
N ALA A 55 -12.07 -9.84 31.78
CA ALA A 55 -11.85 -8.87 32.85
C ALA A 55 -13.05 -8.79 33.81
N LEU A 56 -14.28 -8.78 33.29
CA LEU A 56 -15.51 -8.75 34.08
C LEU A 56 -15.68 -10.05 34.88
N THR A 57 -15.37 -11.21 34.28
CA THR A 57 -15.45 -12.49 34.98
C THR A 57 -14.44 -12.60 36.12
N ALA A 58 -13.23 -12.09 35.92
CA ALA A 58 -12.17 -12.10 36.92
C ALA A 58 -12.53 -11.32 38.21
N VAL A 59 -13.31 -10.25 38.09
CA VAL A 59 -13.67 -9.37 39.21
C VAL A 59 -15.07 -9.67 39.73
N GLY A 60 -16.05 -9.87 38.83
CA GLY A 60 -17.46 -9.91 39.21
C GLY A 60 -17.99 -11.27 39.65
N LEU A 61 -17.42 -12.37 39.13
CA LEU A 61 -17.94 -13.71 39.41
C LEU A 61 -17.41 -14.35 40.71
N ASN A 62 -16.35 -13.80 41.29
CA ASN A 62 -15.77 -14.33 42.53
C ASN A 62 -16.76 -14.35 43.71
N SER A 63 -17.81 -13.51 43.73
CA SER A 63 -18.84 -13.44 44.75
C SER A 63 -19.96 -14.50 44.60
N PHE A 64 -20.11 -15.05 43.39
CA PHE A 64 -21.24 -15.91 43.03
C PHE A 64 -20.83 -17.35 42.70
N ILE A 65 -19.58 -17.56 42.27
CA ILE A 65 -19.09 -18.86 41.80
C ILE A 65 -17.77 -19.20 42.50
N ARG A 66 -17.54 -20.48 42.72
CA ARG A 66 -16.28 -20.97 43.35
C ARG A 66 -15.10 -20.55 42.47
N GLN A 67 -14.09 -20.01 43.06
CA GLN A 67 -12.89 -19.43 42.41
C GLN A 67 -12.19 -20.42 41.45
N GLU A 68 -12.28 -21.73 41.72
CA GLU A 68 -11.73 -22.75 40.82
C GLU A 68 -12.34 -22.69 39.40
N TYR A 69 -13.66 -22.54 39.31
CA TYR A 69 -14.34 -22.43 38.02
C TYR A 69 -14.05 -21.11 37.32
N VAL A 70 -13.97 -20.00 38.06
CA VAL A 70 -13.61 -18.69 37.52
C VAL A 70 -12.21 -18.73 36.90
N SER A 71 -11.25 -19.39 37.58
CA SER A 71 -9.88 -19.53 37.07
C SER A 71 -9.82 -20.35 35.78
N VAL A 72 -10.58 -21.44 35.68
CA VAL A 72 -10.63 -22.28 34.48
C VAL A 72 -11.25 -21.51 33.29
N ILE A 73 -12.35 -20.80 33.53
CA ILE A 73 -13.01 -19.98 32.51
C ILE A 73 -12.05 -18.92 32.00
N ASN A 74 -11.39 -18.18 32.88
CA ASN A 74 -10.42 -17.14 32.49
C ASN A 74 -9.23 -17.74 31.75
N ALA A 75 -8.75 -18.90 32.10
CA ALA A 75 -7.67 -19.59 31.39
C ALA A 75 -8.09 -19.94 29.94
N ILE A 76 -9.30 -20.46 29.74
CA ILE A 76 -9.82 -20.79 28.42
C ILE A 76 -10.00 -19.54 27.57
N LEU A 77 -10.60 -18.46 28.11
CA LEU A 77 -10.80 -17.20 27.42
C LEU A 77 -9.46 -16.57 27.03
N SER A 78 -8.48 -16.59 27.96
CA SER A 78 -7.13 -16.06 27.70
C SER A 78 -6.38 -16.86 26.63
N ALA A 79 -6.47 -18.19 26.67
CA ALA A 79 -5.90 -19.06 25.64
C ALA A 79 -6.53 -18.78 24.26
N GLY A 80 -7.85 -18.65 24.20
CA GLY A 80 -8.57 -18.33 22.95
C GLY A 80 -8.15 -16.99 22.35
N THR A 81 -8.05 -15.93 23.16
CA THR A 81 -7.58 -14.62 22.69
C THR A 81 -6.11 -14.67 22.26
N GLY A 82 -5.27 -15.41 22.96
CA GLY A 82 -3.87 -15.63 22.61
C GLY A 82 -3.72 -16.32 21.24
N VAL A 83 -4.51 -17.36 20.97
CA VAL A 83 -4.51 -18.05 19.67
C VAL A 83 -4.97 -17.11 18.54
N LEU A 84 -6.07 -16.37 18.74
CA LEU A 84 -6.56 -15.42 17.73
C LEU A 84 -5.51 -14.31 17.42
N GLY A 85 -4.88 -13.77 18.46
CA GLY A 85 -3.81 -12.78 18.30
C GLY A 85 -2.59 -13.35 17.56
N SER A 86 -2.20 -14.58 17.87
CA SER A 86 -1.08 -15.26 17.19
C SER A 86 -1.38 -15.49 15.70
N ILE A 87 -2.61 -15.89 15.35
CA ILE A 87 -3.02 -16.06 13.96
C ILE A 87 -2.94 -14.70 13.22
N GLN A 88 -3.44 -13.62 13.82
CA GLN A 88 -3.39 -12.28 13.24
C GLN A 88 -1.95 -11.81 12.99
N LEU A 89 -1.04 -12.06 13.94
CA LEU A 89 0.39 -11.77 13.79
C LEU A 89 1.04 -12.61 12.67
N TYR A 90 0.76 -13.91 12.65
CA TYR A 90 1.27 -14.83 11.64
C TYR A 90 0.84 -14.40 10.22
N MET A 91 -0.40 -13.98 10.05
CA MET A 91 -0.93 -13.49 8.77
C MET A 91 -0.38 -12.12 8.36
N LYS A 92 0.36 -11.44 9.24
CA LYS A 92 0.92 -10.09 9.04
C LYS A 92 -0.13 -9.06 8.58
N ILE A 93 -1.35 -9.15 9.11
CA ILE A 93 -2.49 -8.34 8.64
C ILE A 93 -2.20 -6.85 8.81
N SER A 94 -1.63 -6.44 9.94
CA SER A 94 -1.29 -5.04 10.21
C SER A 94 -0.24 -4.49 9.24
N GLU A 95 0.81 -5.28 8.95
CA GLU A 95 1.85 -4.91 7.98
C GLU A 95 1.27 -4.75 6.58
N LYS A 96 0.48 -5.74 6.13
CA LYS A 96 -0.19 -5.69 4.82
C LYS A 96 -1.13 -4.49 4.68
N THR A 97 -1.86 -4.15 5.74
CA THR A 97 -2.74 -2.97 5.77
C THR A 97 -1.92 -1.69 5.60
N THR A 98 -0.83 -1.55 6.35
CA THR A 98 0.02 -0.35 6.32
C THR A 98 0.71 -0.19 4.96
N ASN A 99 1.24 -1.28 4.39
CA ASN A 99 1.90 -1.27 3.09
C ASN A 99 0.91 -0.91 1.97
N ALA A 100 -0.30 -1.50 1.99
CA ALA A 100 -1.34 -1.17 1.02
C ALA A 100 -1.75 0.32 1.10
N LEU A 101 -1.91 0.85 2.30
CA LEU A 101 -2.24 2.27 2.49
C LEU A 101 -1.11 3.18 1.97
N ARG A 102 0.14 2.90 2.34
CA ARG A 102 1.29 3.71 1.88
C ARG A 102 1.42 3.71 0.37
N ALA A 103 1.38 2.54 -0.26
CA ALA A 103 1.48 2.41 -1.70
C ALA A 103 0.32 3.15 -2.40
N SER A 104 -0.91 3.03 -1.90
CA SER A 104 -2.06 3.74 -2.48
C SER A 104 -1.87 5.27 -2.42
N ILE A 105 -1.41 5.81 -1.29
CA ILE A 105 -1.17 7.25 -1.13
C ILE A 105 -0.06 7.73 -2.06
N LEU A 106 1.05 6.99 -2.15
CA LEU A 106 2.18 7.35 -3.01
C LEU A 106 1.79 7.34 -4.48
N MET A 107 1.09 6.29 -4.93
CA MET A 107 0.61 6.19 -6.32
C MET A 107 -0.37 7.31 -6.66
N LYS A 108 -1.30 7.64 -5.75
CA LYS A 108 -2.24 8.74 -5.97
C LYS A 108 -1.55 10.10 -6.04
N ARG A 109 -0.57 10.31 -5.14
CA ARG A 109 0.24 11.55 -5.14
C ARG A 109 1.00 11.70 -6.45
N LEU A 110 1.64 10.64 -6.91
CA LEU A 110 2.40 10.64 -8.16
C LEU A 110 1.48 10.89 -9.36
N ALA A 111 0.33 10.22 -9.45
CA ALA A 111 -0.64 10.47 -10.50
C ALA A 111 -1.08 11.94 -10.55
N LEU A 112 -1.40 12.53 -9.39
CA LEU A 112 -1.78 13.96 -9.31
C LEU A 112 -0.63 14.90 -9.67
N LYS A 113 0.62 14.56 -9.28
CA LYS A 113 1.83 15.33 -9.64
C LYS A 113 2.01 15.37 -11.15
N VAL A 114 1.91 14.21 -11.81
CA VAL A 114 2.02 14.09 -13.28
C VAL A 114 0.87 14.81 -13.97
N SER A 115 -0.37 14.58 -13.52
CA SER A 115 -1.57 15.22 -14.09
C SER A 115 -1.50 16.74 -14.00
N LYS A 116 -1.04 17.28 -12.87
CA LYS A 116 -0.83 18.73 -12.69
C LYS A 116 0.16 19.27 -13.72
N GLU A 117 1.30 18.64 -13.88
CA GLU A 117 2.35 19.12 -14.78
C GLU A 117 1.91 19.00 -16.25
N LEU A 118 1.22 17.93 -16.62
CA LEU A 118 0.66 17.77 -17.97
C LEU A 118 -0.45 18.79 -18.29
N SER A 119 -1.13 19.32 -17.28
CA SER A 119 -2.16 20.35 -17.45
C SER A 119 -1.60 21.75 -17.69
N ILE A 120 -0.30 21.96 -17.47
CA ILE A 120 0.37 23.22 -17.74
C ILE A 120 0.79 23.26 -19.22
N ASP A 121 0.54 24.39 -19.90
CA ASP A 121 1.01 24.56 -21.27
C ASP A 121 2.52 24.34 -21.37
N PRO A 122 3.03 23.63 -22.40
CA PRO A 122 4.43 23.28 -22.52
C PRO A 122 5.41 24.46 -22.43
N GLU A 123 4.97 25.64 -22.87
CA GLU A 123 5.77 26.86 -22.83
C GLU A 123 5.91 27.46 -21.42
N ASN A 124 4.99 27.12 -20.53
CA ASN A 124 4.93 27.63 -19.15
C ASN A 124 5.52 26.64 -18.11
N ARG A 125 5.95 25.46 -18.55
CA ARG A 125 6.58 24.47 -17.66
C ARG A 125 7.99 24.91 -17.30
N VAL A 126 8.28 24.91 -16.00
CA VAL A 126 9.56 25.36 -15.46
C VAL A 126 10.59 24.23 -15.42
N THR A 127 10.12 22.99 -15.24
CA THR A 127 10.97 21.80 -15.05
C THR A 127 11.34 21.19 -16.41
N ASP A 128 12.58 20.76 -16.54
CA ASP A 128 13.03 19.99 -17.70
C ASP A 128 12.29 18.63 -17.77
N GLY A 129 11.82 18.25 -18.98
CA GLY A 129 11.00 17.07 -19.19
C GLY A 129 11.70 15.77 -18.78
N GLN A 130 12.98 15.63 -19.14
CA GLN A 130 13.77 14.45 -18.82
C GLN A 130 14.04 14.32 -17.30
N ALA A 131 14.35 15.44 -16.65
CA ALA A 131 14.57 15.47 -15.20
C ALA A 131 13.28 15.12 -14.44
N PHE A 132 12.13 15.69 -14.87
CA PHE A 132 10.84 15.39 -14.28
C PHE A 132 10.44 13.92 -14.46
N LEU A 133 10.65 13.37 -15.65
CA LEU A 133 10.38 11.97 -15.95
C LEU A 133 11.21 11.02 -15.09
N SER A 134 12.52 11.31 -14.94
CA SER A 134 13.42 10.51 -14.08
C SER A 134 12.98 10.53 -12.62
N ASP A 135 12.57 11.70 -12.11
CA ASP A 135 12.06 11.86 -10.75
C ASP A 135 10.76 11.08 -10.53
N CYS A 136 9.79 11.23 -11.44
CA CYS A 136 8.54 10.48 -11.38
C CYS A 136 8.75 8.97 -11.44
N PHE A 137 9.70 8.49 -12.25
CA PHE A 137 10.01 7.07 -12.35
C PHE A 137 10.65 6.52 -11.07
N SER A 138 11.53 7.31 -10.44
CA SER A 138 12.11 6.97 -9.13
C SER A 138 11.04 6.90 -8.04
N GLU A 139 10.12 7.87 -7.99
CA GLU A 139 8.99 7.85 -7.05
C GLU A 139 8.07 6.64 -7.29
N PHE A 140 7.82 6.29 -8.55
CA PHE A 140 7.02 5.12 -8.92
C PHE A 140 7.64 3.81 -8.43
N ASN A 141 8.94 3.61 -8.64
CA ASN A 141 9.65 2.43 -8.16
C ASN A 141 9.62 2.35 -6.62
N THR A 142 9.84 3.48 -5.94
CA THR A 142 9.74 3.55 -4.48
C THR A 142 8.34 3.16 -3.98
N ALA A 143 7.30 3.59 -4.68
CA ALA A 143 5.93 3.24 -4.31
C ALA A 143 5.62 1.76 -4.52
N ILE A 144 6.16 1.13 -5.57
CA ILE A 144 6.06 -0.32 -5.81
C ILE A 144 6.76 -1.12 -4.71
N GLU A 145 7.99 -0.73 -4.35
CA GLU A 145 8.78 -1.41 -3.31
C GLU A 145 8.11 -1.38 -1.93
N GLN A 146 7.39 -0.31 -1.63
CA GLN A 146 6.67 -0.16 -0.36
C GLN A 146 5.31 -0.85 -0.34
N GLY A 147 4.82 -1.29 -1.49
CA GLY A 147 3.54 -1.97 -1.62
C GLY A 147 3.58 -3.44 -1.22
N ASN A 148 2.40 -4.02 -1.09
CA ASN A 148 2.29 -5.48 -1.03
C ASN A 148 2.56 -6.10 -2.41
N PRO A 149 3.10 -7.33 -2.47
CA PRO A 149 3.21 -8.05 -3.73
C PRO A 149 1.85 -8.17 -4.42
N ILE A 150 1.83 -7.87 -5.70
CA ILE A 150 0.60 -7.93 -6.49
C ILE A 150 0.45 -9.35 -7.04
N GLU A 151 -0.49 -10.10 -6.49
CA GLU A 151 -0.78 -11.48 -6.90
C GLU A 151 -1.45 -11.54 -8.29
N LYS A 152 -2.22 -10.51 -8.66
CA LYS A 152 -2.85 -10.40 -9.99
C LYS A 152 -2.00 -9.51 -10.88
N ARG A 153 -1.65 -9.98 -12.08
CA ARG A 153 -0.98 -9.16 -13.09
C ARG A 153 -1.85 -7.93 -13.39
N ILE A 154 -1.39 -6.77 -12.93
CA ILE A 154 -1.83 -5.50 -13.48
C ILE A 154 -1.20 -5.42 -14.87
N ALA A 155 -2.01 -5.10 -15.88
CA ALA A 155 -1.50 -4.95 -17.24
C ALA A 155 -0.40 -3.88 -17.24
N ASN A 156 0.84 -4.30 -17.49
CA ASN A 156 1.96 -3.39 -17.47
C ASN A 156 2.00 -2.63 -18.81
N HIS A 157 1.24 -1.55 -18.90
CA HIS A 157 1.16 -0.71 -20.10
C HIS A 157 2.50 -0.04 -20.46
N MET A 158 3.46 -0.04 -19.54
CA MET A 158 4.79 0.51 -19.77
C MET A 158 5.76 -0.48 -20.40
N ALA A 159 5.57 -1.78 -20.19
CA ALA A 159 6.48 -2.81 -20.70
C ALA A 159 6.60 -2.83 -22.24
N VAL A 160 5.62 -2.32 -22.95
CA VAL A 160 5.63 -2.27 -24.42
C VAL A 160 6.51 -1.13 -24.95
N SER A 161 6.79 -0.10 -24.17
CA SER A 161 7.61 1.06 -24.61
C SER A 161 9.12 0.83 -24.50
N TYR A 162 9.57 -0.12 -23.68
CA TYR A 162 11.01 -0.37 -23.49
C TYR A 162 11.67 -1.15 -24.64
N THR A 163 10.90 -1.78 -25.52
CA THR A 163 11.45 -2.55 -26.65
C THR A 163 12.03 -1.68 -27.76
N HIS A 164 11.78 -0.36 -27.73
CA HIS A 164 12.33 0.57 -28.74
C HIS A 164 13.41 1.53 -28.20
N LEU A 165 13.63 1.58 -26.89
CA LEU A 165 14.81 2.22 -26.33
C LEU A 165 15.91 1.18 -26.21
N THR A 166 16.63 0.95 -27.30
CA THR A 166 17.88 0.19 -27.30
C THR A 166 18.83 0.88 -26.33
N LEU A 167 19.01 0.28 -25.17
CA LEU A 167 20.15 0.54 -24.31
C LEU A 167 21.41 0.32 -25.17
N PRO A 168 22.37 1.28 -25.24
CA PRO A 168 23.65 0.99 -25.83
C PRO A 168 24.27 -0.15 -25.02
N THR A 169 24.43 -1.28 -25.66
CA THR A 169 25.16 -2.43 -25.14
C THR A 169 26.58 -1.97 -24.86
N ILE A 170 26.90 -1.67 -23.62
CA ILE A 170 28.29 -1.54 -23.19
C ILE A 170 28.80 -2.96 -23.15
N LEU A 171 29.46 -3.35 -24.24
CA LEU A 171 30.29 -4.52 -24.33
C LEU A 171 31.36 -4.45 -23.25
N LEU A 172 31.31 -5.38 -22.32
CA LEU A 172 32.40 -5.77 -21.47
C LEU A 172 33.47 -6.40 -22.37
N VAL A 173 34.65 -5.79 -22.44
CA VAL A 173 35.93 -6.40 -22.74
C VAL A 173 36.71 -6.47 -21.44
#